data_f9c8a2ad0912e87f16b3fb2340eb108c
#
_entry.id   f9c8a2ad0912e87f16b3fb2340eb108c
#
_cell.length_a   1.000
_cell.length_b   1.000
_cell.length_c   1.000
_cell.angle_alpha   90.00
_cell.angle_beta   90.00
_cell.angle_gamma   90.00
#
_symmetry.space_group_name_H-M   'P 1'
#
loop_
_entity.id
_entity.type
_entity.pdbx_description
1 polymer ?
#
loop_
_entity_poly.entity_id
_entity_poly.type
_entity_poly.pdbx_seq_one_letter_code
_entity_poly.pdbx_strand_id
1 'polypeptide(L)'
;GFIQMATTRPETMLGDTAVAVNPNDERYKDMVGKTVILPIVHREIPIIADEYVDMEFGTGVVKITPAHDPNDFEVGLRHNLPVINVMTEDAKIVDEYPKYAGMDRYEARKAIVADLEAEGVLVKIEDHSHNVGTCYRCHTTVEPRVSKQWFVKMKELAKPAIDAVKNGDTRFVPPHFDKTYFHWLEGIRDWCISRQLWWGHQIPAFYCDDCGEMVVTKDAHPVCPKCGKPMRQDPDTLDTWFSSALWPFSTLGWPEKTEELEYFYPTSVLVTGYDIIFFWVIRMMFSGLEHMRSEER
;
A
#
# COMPACT_ATOMS: atom_id res chain seq x y z
N GLY A 1 30.06 -19.75 8.68
CA GLY A 1 28.81 -20.51 8.53
C GLY A 1 27.97 -19.91 7.41
N PHE A 2 26.93 -20.59 7.03
CA PHE A 2 25.96 -20.08 6.02
C PHE A 2 24.53 -20.38 6.50
N ILE A 3 23.59 -19.63 5.96
CA ILE A 3 22.15 -19.88 6.11
C ILE A 3 21.57 -20.16 4.72
N GLN A 4 20.73 -21.17 4.60
CA GLN A 4 20.13 -21.56 3.33
C GLN A 4 18.70 -21.07 3.26
N MET A 5 18.33 -20.40 2.18
CA MET A 5 16.97 -19.98 1.89
C MET A 5 16.53 -20.43 0.50
N ALA A 6 15.22 -20.48 0.26
CA ALA A 6 14.63 -20.74 -1.04
C ALA A 6 13.84 -19.52 -1.51
N THR A 7 13.89 -19.22 -2.80
CA THR A 7 13.13 -18.13 -3.41
C THR A 7 12.68 -18.47 -4.83
N THR A 8 11.49 -18.01 -5.20
CA THR A 8 10.99 -18.05 -6.58
C THR A 8 11.35 -16.78 -7.35
N ARG A 9 11.94 -15.78 -6.68
CA ARG A 9 12.23 -14.45 -7.24
C ARG A 9 13.66 -14.00 -6.94
N PRO A 10 14.68 -14.69 -7.47
CA PRO A 10 16.09 -14.33 -7.20
C PRO A 10 16.45 -12.92 -7.71
N GLU A 11 15.76 -12.37 -8.71
CA GLU A 11 15.99 -11.01 -9.22
C GLU A 11 15.74 -9.93 -8.16
N THR A 12 14.89 -10.19 -7.16
CA THR A 12 14.65 -9.23 -6.07
C THR A 12 15.67 -9.30 -4.95
N MET A 13 16.56 -10.31 -4.91
CA MET A 13 17.60 -10.45 -3.89
C MET A 13 18.51 -9.22 -3.76
N LEU A 14 18.71 -8.51 -4.87
CA LEU A 14 19.51 -7.26 -4.85
C LEU A 14 18.98 -6.26 -3.81
N GLY A 15 17.68 -6.32 -3.48
CA GLY A 15 16.99 -5.46 -2.52
C GLY A 15 16.73 -6.09 -1.15
N ASP A 16 17.27 -7.28 -0.87
CA ASP A 16 17.07 -7.91 0.43
C ASP A 16 17.71 -7.10 1.56
N THR A 17 16.99 -6.92 2.64
CA THR A 17 17.42 -6.11 3.78
C THR A 17 17.47 -6.88 5.09
N ALA A 18 16.97 -8.09 5.11
CA ALA A 18 17.10 -9.03 6.22
C ALA A 18 16.86 -10.48 5.74
N VAL A 19 17.23 -11.40 6.60
CA VAL A 19 16.78 -12.80 6.57
C VAL A 19 15.96 -13.04 7.82
N ALA A 20 14.74 -13.56 7.68
CA ALA A 20 13.84 -13.85 8.78
C ALA A 20 13.76 -15.35 9.08
N VAL A 21 13.65 -15.68 10.35
CA VAL A 21 13.42 -17.03 10.88
C VAL A 21 12.31 -16.98 11.93
N ASN A 22 11.64 -18.09 12.18
CA ASN A 22 10.62 -18.11 13.23
C ASN A 22 11.30 -18.08 14.63
N PRO A 23 10.81 -17.27 15.59
CA PRO A 23 11.38 -17.20 16.95
C PRO A 23 11.35 -18.53 17.70
N ASN A 24 10.47 -19.44 17.33
CA ASN A 24 10.34 -20.76 17.94
C ASN A 24 11.14 -21.86 17.21
N ASP A 25 11.89 -21.52 16.16
CA ASP A 25 12.69 -22.48 15.41
C ASP A 25 14.07 -22.68 16.05
N GLU A 26 14.22 -23.78 16.74
CA GLU A 26 15.47 -24.14 17.46
C GLU A 26 16.69 -24.26 16.51
N ARG A 27 16.47 -24.49 15.20
CA ARG A 27 17.57 -24.62 14.23
C ARG A 27 18.34 -23.32 14.04
N TYR A 28 17.65 -22.17 14.21
CA TYR A 28 18.19 -20.84 13.90
C TYR A 28 18.26 -19.90 15.11
N LYS A 29 17.83 -20.35 16.27
CA LYS A 29 17.74 -19.55 17.51
C LYS A 29 19.05 -18.82 17.84
N ASP A 30 20.17 -19.52 17.71
CA ASP A 30 21.51 -18.97 18.01
C ASP A 30 22.01 -18.00 16.89
N MET A 31 21.30 -17.90 15.77
CA MET A 31 21.66 -17.05 14.65
C MET A 31 20.96 -15.68 14.70
N VAL A 32 19.82 -15.59 15.40
CA VAL A 32 19.06 -14.34 15.53
C VAL A 32 19.93 -13.24 16.15
N GLY A 33 19.85 -12.05 15.55
CA GLY A 33 20.66 -10.90 15.95
C GLY A 33 22.08 -10.88 15.39
N LYS A 34 22.50 -11.93 14.68
CA LYS A 34 23.74 -11.93 13.87
C LYS A 34 23.45 -11.40 12.47
N THR A 35 24.49 -11.27 11.66
CA THR A 35 24.42 -10.82 10.28
C THR A 35 24.90 -11.89 9.32
N VAL A 36 24.46 -11.78 8.06
CA VAL A 36 24.94 -12.57 6.92
C VAL A 36 25.32 -11.64 5.78
N ILE A 37 26.24 -12.10 4.94
CA ILE A 37 26.59 -11.40 3.69
C ILE A 37 25.67 -11.88 2.58
N LEU A 38 24.90 -10.97 2.04
CA LEU A 38 24.04 -11.21 0.88
C LEU A 38 24.93 -11.42 -0.36
N PRO A 39 24.82 -12.55 -1.08
CA PRO A 39 25.58 -12.78 -2.30
C PRO A 39 25.34 -11.68 -3.35
N ILE A 40 26.17 -11.63 -4.39
CA ILE A 40 26.10 -10.70 -5.53
C ILE A 40 26.40 -9.26 -5.14
N VAL A 41 25.65 -8.69 -4.19
CA VAL A 41 25.83 -7.28 -3.75
C VAL A 41 26.75 -7.15 -2.55
N HIS A 42 27.14 -8.24 -1.92
CA HIS A 42 28.03 -8.34 -0.76
C HIS A 42 27.65 -7.39 0.40
N ARG A 43 26.34 -7.15 0.56
CA ARG A 43 25.78 -6.34 1.64
C ARG A 43 25.57 -7.19 2.89
N GLU A 44 25.98 -6.65 4.03
CA GLU A 44 25.68 -7.25 5.32
C GLU A 44 24.22 -6.95 5.71
N ILE A 45 23.45 -8.01 6.02
CA ILE A 45 22.04 -7.92 6.41
C ILE A 45 21.81 -8.72 7.70
N PRO A 46 20.90 -8.27 8.59
CA PRO A 46 20.60 -8.93 9.84
C PRO A 46 19.77 -10.21 9.66
N ILE A 47 19.94 -11.14 10.60
CA ILE A 47 19.02 -12.26 10.82
C ILE A 47 18.03 -11.83 11.91
N ILE A 48 16.76 -11.75 11.57
CA ILE A 48 15.67 -11.32 12.46
C ILE A 48 14.76 -12.49 12.81
N ALA A 49 14.05 -12.38 13.93
CA ALA A 49 13.01 -13.32 14.32
C ALA A 49 11.63 -12.71 14.08
N ASP A 50 10.78 -13.39 13.31
CA ASP A 50 9.41 -12.95 13.05
C ASP A 50 8.46 -14.16 12.93
N GLU A 51 7.30 -14.07 13.59
CA GLU A 51 6.27 -15.13 13.58
C GLU A 51 5.63 -15.34 12.20
N TYR A 52 5.84 -14.40 11.26
CA TYR A 52 5.45 -14.53 9.87
C TYR A 52 6.04 -15.75 9.18
N VAL A 53 7.24 -16.20 9.61
CA VAL A 53 7.95 -17.31 8.99
C VAL A 53 7.35 -18.64 9.41
N ASP A 54 6.91 -19.44 8.44
CA ASP A 54 6.48 -20.81 8.63
C ASP A 54 7.72 -21.73 8.72
N MET A 55 7.89 -22.40 9.86
CA MET A 55 9.02 -23.30 10.15
C MET A 55 9.04 -24.54 9.26
N GLU A 56 7.87 -24.97 8.79
CA GLU A 56 7.71 -26.20 8.01
C GLU A 56 7.79 -25.94 6.50
N PHE A 57 7.72 -24.69 6.08
CA PHE A 57 7.78 -24.32 4.67
C PHE A 57 9.24 -24.13 4.19
N GLY A 58 9.65 -24.91 3.19
CA GLY A 58 10.97 -24.82 2.58
C GLY A 58 12.09 -25.09 3.59
N THR A 59 12.98 -24.11 3.79
CA THR A 59 14.08 -24.19 4.77
C THR A 59 13.70 -23.63 6.14
N GLY A 60 12.52 -23.03 6.29
CA GLY A 60 12.15 -22.25 7.47
C GLY A 60 12.86 -20.89 7.56
N VAL A 61 13.43 -20.44 6.44
CA VAL A 61 14.17 -19.17 6.31
C VAL A 61 13.61 -18.38 5.16
N VAL A 62 13.27 -17.12 5.40
CA VAL A 62 12.68 -16.23 4.38
C VAL A 62 13.59 -15.02 4.20
N LYS A 63 13.88 -14.67 2.94
CA LYS A 63 14.48 -13.38 2.60
C LYS A 63 13.45 -12.27 2.75
N ILE A 64 13.84 -11.11 3.20
CA ILE A 64 12.95 -9.97 3.37
C ILE A 64 13.34 -8.85 2.40
N THR A 65 12.45 -8.60 1.45
CA THR A 65 12.60 -7.57 0.41
C THR A 65 11.44 -6.58 0.48
N PRO A 66 11.44 -5.63 1.40
CA PRO A 66 10.28 -4.75 1.67
C PRO A 66 9.77 -3.97 0.46
N ALA A 67 10.64 -3.68 -0.52
CA ALA A 67 10.24 -2.95 -1.71
C ALA A 67 9.40 -3.76 -2.70
N HIS A 68 9.45 -5.11 -2.65
CA HIS A 68 8.94 -5.98 -3.72
C HIS A 68 8.01 -7.10 -3.25
N ASP A 69 7.63 -7.10 -1.98
CA ASP A 69 6.61 -8.01 -1.43
C ASP A 69 5.81 -7.30 -0.34
N PRO A 70 4.46 -7.33 -0.38
CA PRO A 70 3.63 -6.67 0.62
C PRO A 70 3.80 -7.24 2.04
N ASN A 71 4.03 -8.55 2.18
CA ASN A 71 4.26 -9.15 3.49
C ASN A 71 5.64 -8.79 4.04
N ASP A 72 6.66 -8.80 3.17
CA ASP A 72 8.01 -8.36 3.53
C ASP A 72 8.02 -6.87 3.92
N PHE A 73 7.17 -6.05 3.29
CA PHE A 73 6.99 -4.65 3.68
C PHE A 73 6.48 -4.51 5.12
N GLU A 74 5.48 -5.29 5.51
CA GLU A 74 4.95 -5.31 6.89
C GLU A 74 6.01 -5.81 7.90
N VAL A 75 6.78 -6.84 7.53
CA VAL A 75 7.95 -7.29 8.33
C VAL A 75 8.97 -6.16 8.44
N GLY A 76 9.26 -5.49 7.32
CA GLY A 76 10.17 -4.35 7.27
C GLY A 76 9.76 -3.22 8.21
N LEU A 77 8.48 -2.88 8.28
CA LEU A 77 7.94 -1.88 9.21
C LEU A 77 8.14 -2.30 10.68
N ARG A 78 7.84 -3.56 11.02
CA ARG A 78 8.00 -4.08 12.40
C ARG A 78 9.44 -4.06 12.87
N HIS A 79 10.38 -4.33 11.97
CA HIS A 79 11.81 -4.43 12.28
C HIS A 79 12.62 -3.19 11.86
N ASN A 80 11.93 -2.13 11.39
CA ASN A 80 12.56 -0.89 10.93
C ASN A 80 13.66 -1.14 9.87
N LEU A 81 13.38 -2.02 8.91
CA LEU A 81 14.30 -2.36 7.82
C LEU A 81 14.28 -1.30 6.71
N PRO A 82 15.40 -1.05 6.02
CA PRO A 82 15.40 -0.18 4.87
C PRO A 82 14.59 -0.76 3.70
N VAL A 83 14.00 0.12 2.90
CA VAL A 83 13.25 -0.23 1.68
C VAL A 83 14.15 0.05 0.48
N ILE A 84 14.64 -1.00 -0.18
CA ILE A 84 15.54 -0.89 -1.33
C ILE A 84 14.82 -1.36 -2.57
N ASN A 85 14.43 -0.40 -3.42
CA ASN A 85 13.78 -0.70 -4.69
C ASN A 85 14.84 -1.10 -5.74
N VAL A 86 14.62 -2.22 -6.43
CA VAL A 86 15.54 -2.77 -7.44
C VAL A 86 14.97 -2.73 -8.86
N MET A 87 13.72 -2.29 -9.03
CA MET A 87 13.06 -2.29 -10.33
C MET A 87 12.46 -0.92 -10.66
N THR A 88 12.54 -0.55 -11.92
CA THR A 88 11.86 0.58 -12.53
C THR A 88 10.34 0.32 -12.66
N GLU A 89 9.58 1.32 -13.12
CA GLU A 89 8.13 1.18 -13.33
C GLU A 89 7.75 0.17 -14.42
N ASP A 90 8.65 -0.07 -15.38
CA ASP A 90 8.51 -1.06 -16.44
C ASP A 90 9.19 -2.40 -16.09
N ALA A 91 9.46 -2.64 -14.79
CA ALA A 91 10.02 -3.87 -14.25
C ALA A 91 11.39 -4.26 -14.82
N LYS A 92 12.23 -3.29 -15.11
CA LYS A 92 13.65 -3.46 -15.41
C LYS A 92 14.48 -3.18 -14.17
N ILE A 93 15.66 -3.77 -14.10
CA ILE A 93 16.60 -3.50 -13.01
C ILE A 93 17.09 -2.06 -13.09
N VAL A 94 17.13 -1.37 -11.95
CA VAL A 94 17.58 0.02 -11.82
C VAL A 94 19.09 0.18 -12.04
N ASP A 95 19.52 1.40 -12.35
CA ASP A 95 20.92 1.69 -12.72
C ASP A 95 21.93 1.53 -11.56
N GLU A 96 21.43 1.48 -10.31
CA GLU A 96 22.25 1.22 -9.12
C GLU A 96 22.93 -0.15 -9.13
N TYR A 97 22.48 -1.05 -9.98
CA TYR A 97 23.07 -2.39 -10.20
C TYR A 97 23.64 -2.52 -11.62
N PRO A 98 24.82 -1.91 -11.93
CA PRO A 98 25.29 -1.72 -13.29
C PRO A 98 25.42 -3.00 -14.12
N LYS A 99 25.69 -4.14 -13.47
CA LYS A 99 25.79 -5.44 -14.13
C LYS A 99 24.46 -5.91 -14.72
N TYR A 100 23.34 -5.51 -14.12
CA TYR A 100 21.99 -5.94 -14.49
C TYR A 100 21.12 -4.80 -14.98
N ALA A 101 21.62 -3.56 -14.92
CA ALA A 101 20.88 -2.34 -15.25
C ALA A 101 20.17 -2.43 -16.60
N GLY A 102 18.89 -2.07 -16.61
CA GLY A 102 18.06 -2.09 -17.81
C GLY A 102 17.59 -3.48 -18.28
N MET A 103 18.06 -4.56 -17.67
CA MET A 103 17.56 -5.90 -17.97
C MET A 103 16.11 -6.06 -17.54
N ASP A 104 15.30 -6.72 -18.36
CA ASP A 104 13.99 -7.22 -17.93
C ASP A 104 14.15 -8.17 -16.74
N ARG A 105 13.18 -8.16 -15.81
CA ARG A 105 13.21 -8.99 -14.60
C ARG A 105 13.50 -10.47 -14.84
N TYR A 106 13.02 -11.05 -15.93
CA TYR A 106 13.25 -12.46 -16.25
C TYR A 106 14.63 -12.72 -16.83
N GLU A 107 15.20 -11.74 -17.55
CA GLU A 107 16.59 -11.78 -18.01
C GLU A 107 17.55 -11.64 -16.82
N ALA A 108 17.26 -10.67 -15.95
CA ALA A 108 18.01 -10.46 -14.71
C ALA A 108 17.98 -11.69 -13.80
N ARG A 109 16.82 -12.37 -13.68
CA ARG A 109 16.69 -13.63 -12.92
C ARG A 109 17.68 -14.68 -13.42
N LYS A 110 17.77 -14.89 -14.73
CA LYS A 110 18.71 -15.86 -15.33
C LYS A 110 20.17 -15.47 -15.07
N ALA A 111 20.48 -14.19 -15.22
CA ALA A 111 21.85 -13.68 -15.01
C ALA A 111 22.26 -13.82 -13.53
N ILE A 112 21.39 -13.47 -12.58
CA ILE A 112 21.65 -13.57 -11.14
C ILE A 112 21.83 -15.05 -10.73
N VAL A 113 21.01 -15.96 -11.24
CA VAL A 113 21.16 -17.41 -10.96
C VAL A 113 22.52 -17.91 -11.45
N ALA A 114 22.96 -17.52 -12.67
CA ALA A 114 24.27 -17.87 -13.17
C ALA A 114 25.42 -17.31 -12.32
N ASP A 115 25.26 -16.09 -11.80
CA ASP A 115 26.25 -15.50 -10.90
C ASP A 115 26.30 -16.18 -9.54
N LEU A 116 25.15 -16.57 -8.96
CA LEU A 116 25.10 -17.35 -7.72
C LEU A 116 25.76 -18.71 -7.87
N GLU A 117 25.65 -19.33 -9.06
CA GLU A 117 26.36 -20.56 -9.40
C GLU A 117 27.87 -20.32 -9.47
N ALA A 118 28.30 -19.26 -10.14
CA ALA A 118 29.71 -18.87 -10.26
C ALA A 118 30.35 -18.52 -8.91
N GLU A 119 29.61 -17.92 -8.00
CA GLU A 119 30.05 -17.66 -6.62
C GLU A 119 30.04 -18.92 -5.74
N GLY A 120 29.50 -20.04 -6.24
CA GLY A 120 29.44 -21.30 -5.48
C GLY A 120 28.43 -21.30 -4.32
N VAL A 121 27.45 -20.40 -4.34
CA VAL A 121 26.43 -20.25 -3.30
C VAL A 121 25.04 -20.77 -3.72
N LEU A 122 24.87 -21.15 -4.99
CA LEU A 122 23.67 -21.82 -5.48
C LEU A 122 23.69 -23.30 -5.05
N VAL A 123 22.73 -23.70 -4.20
CA VAL A 123 22.65 -25.09 -3.72
C VAL A 123 21.97 -26.00 -4.72
N LYS A 124 20.79 -25.58 -5.24
CA LYS A 124 20.01 -26.32 -6.22
C LYS A 124 18.95 -25.42 -6.87
N ILE A 125 18.45 -25.86 -8.02
CA ILE A 125 17.26 -25.33 -8.68
C ILE A 125 16.24 -26.47 -8.70
N GLU A 126 15.01 -26.18 -8.27
CA GLU A 126 13.88 -27.11 -8.26
C GLU A 126 12.67 -26.48 -8.94
N ASP A 127 11.91 -27.29 -9.64
CA ASP A 127 10.62 -26.88 -10.18
C ASP A 127 9.65 -26.65 -9.02
N HIS A 128 9.03 -25.47 -8.99
CA HIS A 128 8.05 -25.07 -7.99
C HIS A 128 6.83 -24.43 -8.65
N SER A 129 5.65 -24.95 -8.32
CA SER A 129 4.38 -24.42 -8.81
C SER A 129 3.73 -23.54 -7.74
N HIS A 130 3.43 -22.29 -8.09
CA HIS A 130 2.74 -21.35 -7.22
C HIS A 130 1.84 -20.41 -8.02
N ASN A 131 0.89 -19.77 -7.35
CA ASN A 131 0.00 -18.79 -7.97
C ASN A 131 0.71 -17.45 -8.11
N VAL A 132 0.67 -16.89 -9.33
CA VAL A 132 1.22 -15.57 -9.63
C VAL A 132 0.09 -14.65 -10.05
N GLY A 133 0.01 -13.46 -9.43
CA GLY A 133 -0.95 -12.43 -9.80
C GLY A 133 -0.70 -11.89 -11.20
N THR A 134 -1.74 -11.81 -12.01
CA THR A 134 -1.67 -11.24 -13.36
C THR A 134 -2.72 -10.14 -13.55
N CYS A 135 -2.44 -9.19 -14.43
CA CYS A 135 -3.41 -8.19 -14.85
C CYS A 135 -4.59 -8.89 -15.56
N TYR A 136 -5.81 -8.63 -15.10
CA TYR A 136 -7.01 -9.26 -15.68
C TYR A 136 -7.29 -8.83 -17.14
N ARG A 137 -6.68 -7.75 -17.62
CA ARG A 137 -6.84 -7.26 -19.00
C ARG A 137 -5.79 -7.76 -19.96
N CYS A 138 -4.51 -7.64 -19.58
CA CYS A 138 -3.40 -7.98 -20.49
C CYS A 138 -2.61 -9.22 -20.07
N HIS A 139 -2.98 -9.85 -18.94
CA HIS A 139 -2.35 -11.05 -18.38
C HIS A 139 -0.84 -10.89 -18.05
N THR A 140 -0.33 -9.67 -18.07
CA THR A 140 1.04 -9.40 -17.61
C THR A 140 1.15 -9.69 -16.12
N THR A 141 2.22 -10.35 -15.70
CA THR A 141 2.52 -10.61 -14.29
C THR A 141 2.67 -9.30 -13.53
N VAL A 142 1.97 -9.19 -12.41
CA VAL A 142 2.04 -8.03 -11.51
C VAL A 142 3.35 -8.09 -10.71
N GLU A 143 4.11 -7.00 -10.73
CA GLU A 143 5.28 -6.80 -9.89
C GLU A 143 4.94 -5.86 -8.74
N PRO A 144 4.91 -6.36 -7.48
CA PRO A 144 4.77 -5.48 -6.32
C PRO A 144 5.97 -4.52 -6.24
N ARG A 145 5.68 -3.24 -6.07
CA ARG A 145 6.68 -2.19 -5.90
C ARG A 145 6.14 -1.12 -4.96
N VAL A 146 6.93 -0.72 -3.98
CA VAL A 146 6.58 0.40 -3.11
C VAL A 146 6.66 1.71 -3.89
N SER A 147 5.61 2.51 -3.80
CA SER A 147 5.54 3.86 -4.37
C SER A 147 4.87 4.83 -3.39
N LYS A 148 5.17 6.12 -3.53
CA LYS A 148 4.49 7.14 -2.74
C LYS A 148 3.05 7.25 -3.20
N GLN A 149 2.12 7.19 -2.24
CA GLN A 149 0.68 7.27 -2.48
C GLN A 149 0.04 8.17 -1.44
N TRP A 150 -1.12 8.73 -1.78
CA TRP A 150 -1.93 9.50 -0.84
C TRP A 150 -2.85 8.56 -0.07
N PHE A 151 -2.85 8.72 1.26
CA PHE A 151 -3.69 7.92 2.16
C PHE A 151 -4.53 8.82 3.06
N VAL A 152 -5.77 8.38 3.31
CA VAL A 152 -6.60 8.89 4.39
C VAL A 152 -6.43 8.00 5.61
N LYS A 153 -6.13 8.60 6.76
CA LYS A 153 -6.07 7.89 8.05
C LYS A 153 -7.49 7.56 8.50
N MET A 154 -7.85 6.29 8.37
CA MET A 154 -9.25 5.87 8.53
C MET A 154 -9.68 5.62 9.96
N LYS A 155 -8.77 5.29 10.88
CA LYS A 155 -9.11 4.88 12.25
C LYS A 155 -9.89 5.93 13.03
N GLU A 156 -9.51 7.20 12.89
CA GLU A 156 -10.18 8.32 13.57
C GLU A 156 -11.55 8.62 12.95
N LEU A 157 -11.67 8.50 11.62
CA LEU A 157 -12.93 8.71 10.90
C LEU A 157 -13.93 7.56 11.09
N ALA A 158 -13.44 6.35 11.30
CA ALA A 158 -14.29 5.17 11.53
C ALA A 158 -15.01 5.22 12.88
N LYS A 159 -14.40 5.80 13.92
CA LYS A 159 -14.97 5.80 15.27
C LYS A 159 -16.33 6.50 15.35
N PRO A 160 -16.52 7.75 14.88
CA PRO A 160 -17.84 8.39 14.88
C PRO A 160 -18.88 7.61 14.05
N ALA A 161 -18.47 7.00 12.94
CA ALA A 161 -19.34 6.19 12.09
C ALA A 161 -19.83 4.92 12.83
N ILE A 162 -18.94 4.25 13.56
CA ILE A 162 -19.30 3.12 14.43
C ILE A 162 -20.28 3.55 15.51
N ASP A 163 -20.01 4.66 16.17
CA ASP A 163 -20.83 5.17 17.27
C ASP A 163 -22.24 5.54 16.79
N ALA A 164 -22.39 6.15 15.61
CA ALA A 164 -23.68 6.50 15.03
C ALA A 164 -24.62 5.29 14.86
N VAL A 165 -24.08 4.11 14.49
CA VAL A 165 -24.90 2.90 14.38
C VAL A 165 -25.12 2.25 15.75
N LYS A 166 -24.12 2.25 16.64
CA LYS A 166 -24.28 1.71 18.01
C LYS A 166 -25.30 2.49 18.84
N ASN A 167 -25.37 3.80 18.66
CA ASN A 167 -26.33 4.67 19.35
C ASN A 167 -27.73 4.64 18.72
N GLY A 168 -27.89 4.07 17.52
CA GLY A 168 -29.14 4.00 16.79
C GLY A 168 -29.49 5.26 15.99
N ASP A 169 -28.55 6.19 15.82
CA ASP A 169 -28.71 7.38 14.97
C ASP A 169 -28.87 6.97 13.50
N THR A 170 -28.17 5.93 13.11
CA THR A 170 -28.31 5.24 11.81
C THR A 170 -28.63 3.77 12.02
N ARG A 171 -29.56 3.22 11.21
CA ARG A 171 -29.96 1.81 11.29
C ARG A 171 -29.97 1.16 9.92
N PHE A 172 -29.52 -0.09 9.87
CA PHE A 172 -29.62 -0.91 8.66
C PHE A 172 -30.95 -1.67 8.60
N VAL A 173 -31.51 -1.77 7.41
CA VAL A 173 -32.72 -2.57 7.14
C VAL A 173 -32.43 -3.48 5.94
N PRO A 174 -32.37 -4.80 6.14
CA PRO A 174 -32.55 -5.54 7.40
C PRO A 174 -31.36 -5.42 8.36
N PRO A 175 -31.58 -5.61 9.68
CA PRO A 175 -30.57 -5.33 10.72
C PRO A 175 -29.29 -6.17 10.65
N HIS A 176 -29.34 -7.36 10.03
CA HIS A 176 -28.16 -8.25 9.96
C HIS A 176 -26.97 -7.63 9.21
N PHE A 177 -27.16 -6.59 8.42
CA PHE A 177 -26.06 -5.86 7.76
C PHE A 177 -25.21 -5.01 8.71
N ASP A 178 -25.66 -4.80 9.95
CA ASP A 178 -24.85 -4.18 11.01
C ASP A 178 -23.55 -4.97 11.20
N LYS A 179 -23.61 -6.31 11.14
CA LYS A 179 -22.42 -7.17 11.30
C LYS A 179 -21.38 -6.93 10.20
N THR A 180 -21.85 -6.80 8.96
CA THR A 180 -20.97 -6.49 7.83
C THR A 180 -20.34 -5.11 7.99
N TYR A 181 -21.12 -4.11 8.39
CA TYR A 181 -20.67 -2.76 8.62
C TYR A 181 -19.59 -2.69 9.72
N PHE A 182 -19.85 -3.27 10.89
CA PHE A 182 -18.89 -3.28 11.99
C PHE A 182 -17.62 -4.04 11.66
N HIS A 183 -17.75 -5.20 11.01
CA HIS A 183 -16.58 -5.99 10.61
C HIS A 183 -15.60 -5.17 9.76
N TRP A 184 -16.11 -4.40 8.80
CA TRP A 184 -15.27 -3.55 7.96
C TRP A 184 -14.67 -2.35 8.70
N LEU A 185 -15.43 -1.69 9.56
CA LEU A 185 -14.95 -0.50 10.28
C LEU A 185 -14.01 -0.83 11.44
N GLU A 186 -14.24 -1.93 12.16
CA GLU A 186 -13.38 -2.34 13.27
C GLU A 186 -12.00 -2.83 12.77
N GLY A 187 -11.96 -3.43 11.59
CA GLY A 187 -10.73 -3.86 10.92
C GLY A 187 -10.18 -2.88 9.88
N ILE A 188 -10.63 -1.62 9.88
CA ILE A 188 -10.33 -0.69 8.80
C ILE A 188 -8.85 -0.34 8.72
N ARG A 189 -8.32 -0.37 7.49
CA ARG A 189 -6.97 0.10 7.17
C ARG A 189 -7.03 1.48 6.52
N ASP A 190 -5.91 2.18 6.51
CA ASP A 190 -5.79 3.45 5.81
C ASP A 190 -6.13 3.30 4.33
N TRP A 191 -6.89 4.25 3.83
CA TRP A 191 -7.42 4.22 2.47
C TRP A 191 -6.50 4.95 1.51
N CYS A 192 -5.90 4.20 0.58
CA CYS A 192 -5.18 4.79 -0.53
C CYS A 192 -6.17 5.47 -1.48
N ILE A 193 -6.04 6.78 -1.66
CA ILE A 193 -6.94 7.61 -2.47
C ILE A 193 -6.35 8.04 -3.80
N SER A 194 -5.06 7.85 -4.04
CA SER A 194 -4.42 8.15 -5.32
C SER A 194 -4.58 7.02 -6.33
N ARG A 195 -4.80 7.38 -7.58
CA ARG A 195 -4.92 6.46 -8.73
C ARG A 195 -4.10 7.00 -9.88
N GLN A 196 -3.36 6.12 -10.55
CA GLN A 196 -2.56 6.42 -11.74
C GLN A 196 -3.45 6.29 -12.99
N LEU A 197 -4.48 7.13 -13.07
CA LEU A 197 -5.43 7.15 -14.18
C LEU A 197 -5.27 8.42 -14.99
N TRP A 198 -5.39 8.30 -16.29
CA TRP A 198 -5.35 9.45 -17.19
C TRP A 198 -6.57 10.38 -17.04
N TRP A 199 -7.72 9.83 -16.66
CA TRP A 199 -8.96 10.58 -16.49
C TRP A 199 -9.48 10.46 -15.06
N GLY A 200 -9.80 11.59 -14.44
CA GLY A 200 -10.36 11.67 -13.08
C GLY A 200 -10.11 13.04 -12.45
N HIS A 201 -10.48 13.17 -11.19
CA HIS A 201 -10.22 14.35 -10.37
C HIS A 201 -8.73 14.34 -9.99
N GLN A 202 -7.96 15.25 -10.56
CA GLN A 202 -6.53 15.35 -10.24
C GLN A 202 -6.34 15.81 -8.79
N ILE A 203 -5.38 15.22 -8.11
CA ILE A 203 -5.07 15.56 -6.71
C ILE A 203 -4.60 17.00 -6.63
N PRO A 204 -5.21 17.86 -5.77
CA PRO A 204 -4.91 19.28 -5.68
C PRO A 204 -3.65 19.56 -4.84
N ALA A 205 -2.63 18.72 -4.97
CA ALA A 205 -1.32 18.88 -4.34
C ALA A 205 -0.29 19.30 -5.38
N PHE A 206 0.58 20.21 -5.00
CA PHE A 206 1.58 20.81 -5.88
C PHE A 206 2.95 20.76 -5.23
N TYR A 207 3.97 20.42 -6.00
CA TYR A 207 5.35 20.24 -5.56
C TYR A 207 6.25 21.28 -6.21
N CYS A 208 7.13 21.87 -5.41
CA CYS A 208 8.20 22.71 -5.91
C CYS A 208 9.44 21.86 -6.16
N ASP A 209 9.82 21.72 -7.42
CA ASP A 209 11.00 20.91 -7.80
C ASP A 209 12.33 21.58 -7.41
N ASP A 210 12.34 22.90 -7.11
CA ASP A 210 13.53 23.66 -6.68
C ASP A 210 13.85 23.53 -5.17
N CYS A 211 12.81 23.50 -4.30
CA CYS A 211 13.05 23.54 -2.84
C CYS A 211 12.34 22.41 -2.07
N GLY A 212 11.60 21.53 -2.77
CA GLY A 212 10.92 20.40 -2.16
C GLY A 212 9.65 20.76 -1.37
N GLU A 213 9.19 22.04 -1.40
CA GLU A 213 7.96 22.46 -0.72
C GLU A 213 6.74 21.85 -1.40
N MET A 214 5.74 21.50 -0.59
CA MET A 214 4.47 20.94 -1.07
C MET A 214 3.30 21.74 -0.49
N VAL A 215 2.34 22.09 -1.35
CA VAL A 215 1.11 22.77 -0.94
C VAL A 215 -0.12 22.07 -1.51
N VAL A 216 -1.22 22.12 -0.76
CA VAL A 216 -2.53 21.67 -1.22
C VAL A 216 -3.40 22.92 -1.39
N THR A 217 -3.90 23.16 -2.60
CA THR A 217 -4.64 24.37 -2.93
C THR A 217 -5.64 24.13 -4.05
N LYS A 218 -6.66 25.02 -4.13
CA LYS A 218 -7.61 25.10 -5.25
C LYS A 218 -7.08 25.94 -6.42
N ASP A 219 -5.96 26.67 -6.24
CA ASP A 219 -5.33 27.43 -7.30
C ASP A 219 -4.75 26.47 -8.34
N ALA A 220 -5.09 26.68 -9.60
CA ALA A 220 -4.64 25.82 -10.69
C ALA A 220 -3.15 26.02 -11.05
N HIS A 221 -2.57 27.16 -10.67
CA HIS A 221 -1.18 27.51 -11.00
C HIS A 221 -0.49 28.20 -9.81
N PRO A 222 -0.33 27.49 -8.68
CA PRO A 222 0.26 28.12 -7.51
C PRO A 222 1.74 28.39 -7.70
N VAL A 223 2.21 29.43 -7.03
CA VAL A 223 3.63 29.71 -6.85
C VAL A 223 4.07 29.21 -5.48
N CYS A 224 5.30 28.71 -5.40
CA CYS A 224 5.85 28.20 -4.16
C CYS A 224 5.94 29.32 -3.10
N PRO A 225 5.33 29.18 -1.92
CA PRO A 225 5.36 30.18 -0.88
C PRO A 225 6.76 30.41 -0.30
N LYS A 226 7.66 29.44 -0.49
CA LYS A 226 9.02 29.47 0.05
C LYS A 226 10.04 30.12 -0.90
N CYS A 227 9.96 29.85 -2.19
CA CYS A 227 10.95 30.33 -3.17
C CYS A 227 10.37 31.10 -4.34
N GLY A 228 9.04 31.25 -4.46
CA GLY A 228 8.34 32.01 -5.51
C GLY A 228 8.36 31.36 -6.90
N LYS A 229 8.81 30.10 -7.02
CA LYS A 229 8.85 29.37 -8.29
C LYS A 229 7.50 28.73 -8.63
N PRO A 230 7.21 28.48 -9.92
CA PRO A 230 6.04 27.68 -10.32
C PRO A 230 6.09 26.28 -9.68
N MET A 231 4.92 25.74 -9.40
CA MET A 231 4.81 24.41 -8.80
C MET A 231 4.16 23.43 -9.78
N ARG A 232 4.57 22.17 -9.71
CA ARG A 232 4.04 21.06 -10.50
C ARG A 232 2.95 20.34 -9.73
N GLN A 233 1.78 20.16 -10.36
CA GLN A 233 0.69 19.41 -9.76
C GLN A 233 1.01 17.90 -9.69
N ASP A 234 0.49 17.24 -8.67
CA ASP A 234 0.50 15.78 -8.55
C ASP A 234 -0.15 15.15 -9.80
N PRO A 235 0.50 14.20 -10.47
CA PRO A 235 -0.04 13.59 -11.70
C PRO A 235 -1.20 12.62 -11.44
N ASP A 236 -1.35 12.15 -10.20
CA ASP A 236 -2.37 11.18 -9.83
C ASP A 236 -3.76 11.80 -9.73
N THR A 237 -4.77 10.94 -9.87
CA THR A 237 -6.19 11.31 -9.68
C THR A 237 -6.71 10.72 -8.38
N LEU A 238 -7.77 11.32 -7.84
CA LEU A 238 -8.47 10.79 -6.67
C LEU A 238 -9.28 9.54 -7.02
N ASP A 239 -9.34 8.62 -6.09
CA ASP A 239 -10.25 7.47 -6.14
C ASP A 239 -11.70 7.95 -6.38
N THR A 240 -12.41 7.26 -7.25
CA THR A 240 -13.82 7.56 -7.57
C THR A 240 -14.71 7.62 -6.32
N TRP A 241 -14.41 6.77 -5.33
CA TRP A 241 -15.16 6.74 -4.07
C TRP A 241 -14.91 7.97 -3.18
N PHE A 242 -13.87 8.73 -3.45
CA PHE A 242 -13.58 9.96 -2.72
C PHE A 242 -14.64 11.03 -2.99
N SER A 243 -14.98 11.29 -4.25
CA SER A 243 -16.04 12.22 -4.61
C SER A 243 -17.44 11.64 -4.43
N SER A 244 -17.65 10.34 -4.69
CA SER A 244 -18.96 9.71 -4.45
C SER A 244 -19.37 9.64 -2.98
N ALA A 245 -18.42 9.71 -2.05
CA ALA A 245 -18.71 9.85 -0.62
C ALA A 245 -19.40 11.17 -0.26
N LEU A 246 -19.25 12.18 -1.10
CA LEU A 246 -19.85 13.50 -0.89
C LEU A 246 -21.30 13.61 -1.42
N TRP A 247 -21.79 12.58 -2.11
CA TRP A 247 -23.09 12.60 -2.79
C TRP A 247 -24.25 13.14 -1.94
N PRO A 248 -24.45 12.72 -0.66
CA PRO A 248 -25.63 13.11 0.10
C PRO A 248 -25.78 14.62 0.33
N PHE A 249 -24.67 15.35 0.30
CA PHE A 249 -24.67 16.79 0.57
C PHE A 249 -24.09 17.63 -0.58
N SER A 250 -23.17 17.13 -1.39
CA SER A 250 -22.60 17.89 -2.50
C SER A 250 -23.62 18.15 -3.61
N THR A 251 -24.54 17.22 -3.85
CA THR A 251 -25.62 17.41 -4.84
C THR A 251 -26.67 18.42 -4.42
N LEU A 252 -26.70 18.79 -3.15
CA LEU A 252 -27.57 19.78 -2.56
C LEU A 252 -26.90 21.17 -2.44
N GLY A 253 -25.70 21.31 -3.01
CA GLY A 253 -24.99 22.59 -3.12
C GLY A 253 -23.81 22.78 -2.16
N TRP A 254 -23.49 21.81 -1.28
CA TRP A 254 -22.30 21.93 -0.43
C TRP A 254 -21.03 22.18 -1.29
N PRO A 255 -20.10 23.06 -0.89
CA PRO A 255 -19.95 23.69 0.43
C PRO A 255 -20.77 24.96 0.67
N GLU A 256 -21.61 25.40 -0.26
CA GLU A 256 -22.49 26.54 -0.08
C GLU A 256 -23.66 26.16 0.85
N LYS A 257 -24.16 27.14 1.62
CA LYS A 257 -25.37 26.99 2.44
C LYS A 257 -26.59 27.27 1.57
N THR A 258 -27.18 26.23 0.99
CA THR A 258 -28.37 26.33 0.15
C THR A 258 -29.61 25.92 0.93
N GLU A 259 -30.79 26.40 0.49
CA GLU A 259 -32.09 26.01 1.07
C GLU A 259 -32.33 24.50 0.92
N GLU A 260 -31.86 23.89 -0.19
CA GLU A 260 -31.97 22.47 -0.45
C GLU A 260 -31.12 21.65 0.54
N LEU A 261 -29.89 22.11 0.81
CA LEU A 261 -29.00 21.44 1.77
C LEU A 261 -29.61 21.50 3.19
N GLU A 262 -30.10 22.67 3.60
CA GLU A 262 -30.72 22.84 4.92
C GLU A 262 -31.99 22.00 5.09
N TYR A 263 -32.78 21.84 4.01
CA TYR A 263 -34.05 21.12 4.07
C TYR A 263 -33.89 19.60 3.91
N PHE A 264 -33.03 19.12 3.01
CA PHE A 264 -32.96 17.71 2.65
C PHE A 264 -31.83 16.94 3.34
N TYR A 265 -30.85 17.62 3.95
CA TYR A 265 -29.77 16.97 4.69
C TYR A 265 -29.94 17.22 6.18
N PRO A 266 -29.75 16.19 7.10
CA PRO A 266 -29.37 14.81 6.78
C PRO A 266 -30.47 14.01 6.10
N THR A 267 -30.08 13.08 5.22
CA THR A 267 -31.02 12.27 4.45
C THR A 267 -31.73 11.23 5.34
N SER A 268 -33.03 11.05 5.12
CA SER A 268 -33.85 10.13 5.93
C SER A 268 -33.63 8.66 5.59
N VAL A 269 -33.35 8.34 4.32
CA VAL A 269 -33.23 6.95 3.83
C VAL A 269 -32.19 6.90 2.70
N LEU A 270 -31.29 5.93 2.78
CA LEU A 270 -30.38 5.56 1.69
C LEU A 270 -30.71 4.12 1.26
N VAL A 271 -30.93 3.92 -0.03
CA VAL A 271 -31.16 2.60 -0.63
C VAL A 271 -29.99 2.27 -1.56
N THR A 272 -29.33 1.14 -1.31
CA THR A 272 -28.15 0.71 -2.07
C THR A 272 -28.01 -0.80 -2.12
N GLY A 273 -27.13 -1.33 -2.96
CA GLY A 273 -26.73 -2.73 -2.92
C GLY A 273 -25.94 -3.05 -1.65
N TYR A 274 -26.11 -4.24 -1.13
CA TYR A 274 -25.41 -4.69 0.08
C TYR A 274 -23.89 -4.86 -0.16
N ASP A 275 -23.49 -5.11 -1.38
CA ASP A 275 -22.11 -5.33 -1.82
C ASP A 275 -21.26 -4.05 -1.80
N ILE A 276 -21.89 -2.86 -1.77
CA ILE A 276 -21.19 -1.58 -1.69
C ILE A 276 -21.32 -0.89 -0.32
N ILE A 277 -21.74 -1.59 0.71
CA ILE A 277 -21.80 -1.05 2.08
C ILE A 277 -20.41 -0.51 2.49
N PHE A 278 -19.36 -1.29 2.30
CA PHE A 278 -18.01 -0.89 2.70
C PHE A 278 -17.33 0.08 1.74
N PHE A 279 -17.73 0.10 0.46
CA PHE A 279 -17.19 1.05 -0.50
C PHE A 279 -17.88 2.42 -0.45
N TRP A 280 -19.20 2.44 -0.36
CA TRP A 280 -19.97 3.67 -0.51
C TRP A 280 -20.64 4.12 0.78
N VAL A 281 -21.42 3.26 1.44
CA VAL A 281 -22.18 3.66 2.65
C VAL A 281 -21.24 4.13 3.75
N ILE A 282 -20.22 3.35 4.09
CA ILE A 282 -19.22 3.71 5.10
C ILE A 282 -18.57 5.05 4.77
N ARG A 283 -18.21 5.26 3.48
CA ARG A 283 -17.55 6.49 3.05
C ARG A 283 -18.47 7.71 3.11
N MET A 284 -19.73 7.58 2.73
CA MET A 284 -20.72 8.63 2.89
C MET A 284 -20.92 8.99 4.37
N MET A 285 -21.02 7.98 5.23
CA MET A 285 -21.23 8.21 6.67
C MET A 285 -20.06 8.96 7.29
N PHE A 286 -18.83 8.50 7.13
CA PHE A 286 -17.71 9.24 7.75
C PHE A 286 -17.47 10.61 7.10
N SER A 287 -17.71 10.76 5.79
CA SER A 287 -17.58 12.05 5.11
C SER A 287 -18.65 13.04 5.60
N GLY A 288 -19.90 12.61 5.77
CA GLY A 288 -20.95 13.41 6.34
C GLY A 288 -20.64 13.84 7.78
N LEU A 289 -20.24 12.89 8.62
CA LEU A 289 -19.85 13.16 10.00
C LEU A 289 -18.64 14.11 10.11
N GLU A 290 -17.69 14.04 9.17
CA GLU A 290 -16.51 14.92 9.19
C GLU A 290 -16.81 16.32 8.67
N HIS A 291 -17.48 16.41 7.50
CA HIS A 291 -17.69 17.69 6.81
C HIS A 291 -18.90 18.47 7.30
N MET A 292 -19.95 17.77 7.78
CA MET A 292 -21.22 18.37 8.20
C MET A 292 -21.41 18.40 9.72
N ARG A 293 -20.45 17.89 10.49
CA ARG A 293 -20.53 17.69 11.95
C ARG A 293 -20.95 18.92 12.75
N SER A 294 -20.56 20.11 12.34
CA SER A 294 -20.82 21.33 13.10
C SER A 294 -22.26 21.82 13.01
N GLU A 295 -23.06 21.29 12.13
CA GLU A 295 -24.38 21.80 11.76
C GLU A 295 -25.54 20.88 12.18
N GLU A 296 -25.24 19.67 12.64
CA GLU A 296 -26.25 18.61 12.88
C GLU A 296 -26.49 18.29 14.37
N ARG A 297 -26.14 19.21 15.27
CA ARG A 297 -26.43 19.05 16.70
C ARG A 297 -27.42 20.05 17.21
#